data_2ec3bd3f4412687bd664c30a646cdb1f
#
_entry.id   2ec3bd3f4412687bd664c30a646cdb1f
#
_cell.length_a   1.000
_cell.length_b   1.000
_cell.length_c   1.000
_cell.angle_alpha   90.00
_cell.angle_beta   90.00
_cell.angle_gamma   90.00
#
_symmetry.space_group_name_H-M   'P 1'
#
loop_
_entity.id
_entity.type
_entity.pdbx_description
1 polymer ?
#
loop_
_entity_poly.entity_id
_entity_poly.type
_entity_poly.pdbx_seq_one_letter_code
_entity_poly.pdbx_strand_id
1 'polypeptide(L)'
;LFVFLMIRVSTLIVPLNQIQVYINKIKNDEPATLNVKRQDAIGEVATALVDMTSELQKQQREKEEMVQNISHDLKTPIATIKSYGEAIKDGIYPYDTLEKSVDVIIEHADRLEKKVQSLILLNKVGYLQDEESKGARVDMNKVIDQVLLSLKMVRPEISLEKKAEKNVFFHGTEDSWRIVIENLMDNGLRYAQTHILVTLKQNELCVINDGKTIADHDLERIFRPYEKGTDGKFGLGLSIVHKVCVSYGYHVDAENLQDGVCFRIWKEGKKYSKKSKKTGEKK
;
A
#
# COMPACT_ATOMS: atom_id res chain seq x y z
N LEU A 1 -36.49 1.30 49.75
CA LEU A 1 -36.09 0.12 48.97
C LEU A 1 -36.49 0.26 47.49
N PHE A 2 -37.77 0.54 47.19
CA PHE A 2 -38.32 0.64 45.84
C PHE A 2 -37.63 1.73 44.98
N VAL A 3 -37.44 2.94 45.53
CA VAL A 3 -36.75 4.05 44.86
C VAL A 3 -35.27 3.68 44.51
N PHE A 4 -34.58 3.02 45.45
CA PHE A 4 -33.20 2.55 45.20
C PHE A 4 -33.13 1.50 44.10
N LEU A 5 -34.09 0.58 44.04
CA LEU A 5 -34.19 -0.40 42.97
C LEU A 5 -34.45 0.26 41.60
N MET A 6 -35.36 1.22 41.54
CA MET A 6 -35.67 2.00 40.34
C MET A 6 -34.43 2.77 39.81
N ILE A 7 -33.65 3.38 40.71
CA ILE A 7 -32.39 4.05 40.35
C ILE A 7 -31.39 3.04 39.78
N ARG A 8 -31.23 1.85 40.37
CA ARG A 8 -30.33 0.79 39.85
C ARG A 8 -30.75 0.31 38.46
N VAL A 9 -32.06 0.09 38.26
CA VAL A 9 -32.59 -0.29 36.95
C VAL A 9 -32.30 0.80 35.90
N SER A 10 -32.62 2.04 36.21
CA SER A 10 -32.46 3.15 35.28
C SER A 10 -30.97 3.47 34.99
N THR A 11 -30.09 3.38 35.99
CA THR A 11 -28.71 3.82 35.88
C THR A 11 -27.73 2.74 35.36
N LEU A 12 -28.05 1.46 35.55
CA LEU A 12 -27.17 0.36 35.18
C LEU A 12 -27.80 -0.59 34.14
N ILE A 13 -29.01 -1.09 34.41
CA ILE A 13 -29.60 -2.16 33.60
C ILE A 13 -30.02 -1.65 32.21
N VAL A 14 -30.67 -0.48 32.14
CA VAL A 14 -31.15 0.06 30.86
C VAL A 14 -30.00 0.35 29.89
N PRO A 15 -28.91 1.04 30.27
CA PRO A 15 -27.79 1.28 29.36
C PRO A 15 -27.07 0.01 28.93
N LEU A 16 -26.88 -0.95 29.85
CA LEU A 16 -26.26 -2.24 29.51
C LEU A 16 -27.11 -3.02 28.51
N ASN A 17 -28.43 -3.00 28.65
CA ASN A 17 -29.33 -3.63 27.67
C ASN A 17 -29.29 -2.93 26.30
N GLN A 18 -29.15 -1.60 26.26
CA GLN A 18 -28.95 -0.86 25.02
C GLN A 18 -27.65 -1.26 24.31
N ILE A 19 -26.57 -1.39 25.07
CA ILE A 19 -25.28 -1.89 24.51
C ILE A 19 -25.43 -3.31 23.97
N GLN A 20 -26.10 -4.20 24.72
CA GLN A 20 -26.31 -5.58 24.28
C GLN A 20 -27.17 -5.66 23.02
N VAL A 21 -28.24 -4.87 22.91
CA VAL A 21 -29.06 -4.79 21.69
C VAL A 21 -28.25 -4.26 20.52
N TYR A 22 -27.42 -3.24 20.74
CA TYR A 22 -26.53 -2.70 19.73
C TYR A 22 -25.55 -3.77 19.20
N ILE A 23 -24.88 -4.50 20.10
CA ILE A 23 -23.95 -5.59 19.73
C ILE A 23 -24.67 -6.67 18.91
N ASN A 24 -25.88 -7.07 19.32
CA ASN A 24 -26.65 -8.09 18.61
C ASN A 24 -27.05 -7.62 17.20
N LYS A 25 -27.40 -6.36 17.03
CA LYS A 25 -27.71 -5.80 15.70
C LYS A 25 -26.48 -5.79 14.79
N ILE A 26 -25.34 -5.32 15.31
CA ILE A 26 -24.07 -5.35 14.54
C ILE A 26 -23.69 -6.78 14.15
N LYS A 27 -23.84 -7.75 15.07
CA LYS A 27 -23.58 -9.17 14.78
C LYS A 27 -24.42 -9.73 13.63
N ASN A 28 -25.63 -9.20 13.46
CA ASN A 28 -26.59 -9.63 12.44
C ASN A 28 -26.53 -8.75 11.16
N ASP A 29 -25.51 -7.90 11.01
CA ASP A 29 -25.40 -6.91 9.93
C ASP A 29 -26.60 -5.95 9.81
N GLU A 30 -27.30 -5.71 10.92
CA GLU A 30 -28.42 -4.77 10.97
C GLU A 30 -27.96 -3.35 11.26
N PRO A 31 -28.59 -2.33 10.66
CA PRO A 31 -28.31 -0.93 11.01
C PRO A 31 -28.53 -0.68 12.50
N ALA A 32 -27.53 -0.17 13.19
CA ALA A 32 -27.61 0.07 14.62
C ALA A 32 -26.99 1.42 14.97
N THR A 33 -27.69 2.13 15.90
CA THR A 33 -27.18 3.34 16.51
C THR A 33 -27.19 3.16 18.02
N LEU A 34 -26.07 3.49 18.68
CA LEU A 34 -25.96 3.48 20.13
C LEU A 34 -25.92 4.92 20.60
N ASN A 35 -26.96 5.32 21.39
CA ASN A 35 -27.06 6.68 21.94
C ASN A 35 -27.02 6.64 23.44
N VAL A 36 -25.87 6.37 24.03
CA VAL A 36 -25.63 6.36 25.48
C VAL A 36 -24.85 7.63 25.83
N LYS A 37 -25.55 8.73 26.09
CA LYS A 37 -24.94 10.01 26.50
C LYS A 37 -24.64 10.00 28.00
N ARG A 38 -23.50 9.48 28.43
CA ARG A 38 -23.05 9.42 29.82
C ARG A 38 -21.56 9.77 29.89
N GLN A 39 -21.15 10.29 31.06
CA GLN A 39 -19.75 10.63 31.37
C GLN A 39 -19.14 9.70 32.43
N ASP A 40 -19.67 8.49 32.56
CA ASP A 40 -19.17 7.45 33.44
C ASP A 40 -18.58 6.27 32.67
N ALA A 41 -18.07 5.26 33.35
CA ALA A 41 -17.46 4.07 32.73
C ALA A 41 -18.38 3.37 31.73
N ILE A 42 -19.69 3.40 31.87
CA ILE A 42 -20.63 2.84 30.89
C ILE A 42 -20.64 3.69 29.62
N GLY A 43 -20.56 5.00 29.73
CA GLY A 43 -20.46 5.92 28.60
C GLY A 43 -19.15 5.76 27.84
N GLU A 44 -18.02 5.57 28.56
CA GLU A 44 -16.72 5.28 27.95
C GLU A 44 -16.74 3.96 27.15
N VAL A 45 -17.31 2.89 27.71
CA VAL A 45 -17.47 1.60 27.00
C VAL A 45 -18.38 1.75 25.80
N ALA A 46 -19.48 2.49 25.89
CA ALA A 46 -20.38 2.72 24.76
C ALA A 46 -19.67 3.48 23.61
N THR A 47 -18.88 4.52 23.94
CA THR A 47 -18.10 5.28 22.94
C THR A 47 -17.04 4.40 22.29
N ALA A 48 -16.24 3.69 23.10
CA ALA A 48 -15.23 2.78 22.57
C ALA A 48 -15.81 1.70 21.66
N LEU A 49 -17.00 1.20 21.96
CA LEU A 49 -17.70 0.23 21.13
C LEU A 49 -18.17 0.83 19.79
N VAL A 50 -18.69 2.06 19.81
CA VAL A 50 -19.08 2.77 18.58
C VAL A 50 -17.86 3.04 17.70
N ASP A 51 -16.75 3.51 18.28
CA ASP A 51 -15.50 3.77 17.55
C ASP A 51 -14.94 2.48 16.94
N MET A 52 -14.92 1.38 17.71
CA MET A 52 -14.48 0.08 17.23
C MET A 52 -15.35 -0.44 16.07
N THR A 53 -16.67 -0.34 16.17
CA THR A 53 -17.59 -0.78 15.11
C THR A 53 -17.48 0.09 13.87
N SER A 54 -17.29 1.39 14.02
CA SER A 54 -17.04 2.31 12.90
C SER A 54 -15.75 1.96 12.16
N GLU A 55 -14.67 1.67 12.89
CA GLU A 55 -13.40 1.26 12.30
C GLU A 55 -13.51 -0.09 11.59
N LEU A 56 -14.20 -1.08 12.18
CA LEU A 56 -14.46 -2.36 11.54
C LEU A 56 -15.26 -2.21 10.24
N GLN A 57 -16.31 -1.39 10.24
CA GLN A 57 -17.10 -1.12 9.02
C GLN A 57 -16.28 -0.42 7.95
N LYS A 58 -15.39 0.48 8.33
CA LYS A 58 -14.47 1.14 7.39
C LYS A 58 -13.52 0.13 6.77
N GLN A 59 -12.89 -0.74 7.59
CA GLN A 59 -12.00 -1.79 7.11
C GLN A 59 -12.72 -2.78 6.17
N GLN A 60 -13.97 -3.12 6.48
CA GLN A 60 -14.78 -3.99 5.65
C GLN A 60 -15.05 -3.35 4.28
N ARG A 61 -15.44 -2.07 4.22
CA ARG A 61 -15.65 -1.34 2.96
C ARG A 61 -14.36 -1.24 2.14
N GLU A 62 -13.25 -0.88 2.78
CA GLU A 62 -11.94 -0.84 2.11
C GLU A 62 -11.56 -2.20 1.50
N LYS A 63 -11.88 -3.30 2.21
CA LYS A 63 -11.67 -4.66 1.71
C LYS A 63 -12.58 -5.00 0.52
N GLU A 64 -13.86 -4.60 0.57
CA GLU A 64 -14.81 -4.82 -0.53
C GLU A 64 -14.42 -4.03 -1.77
N GLU A 65 -14.06 -2.75 -1.63
CA GLU A 65 -13.52 -1.93 -2.70
C GLU A 65 -12.25 -2.52 -3.29
N MET A 66 -11.36 -3.04 -2.44
CA MET A 66 -10.15 -3.74 -2.88
C MET A 66 -10.50 -4.95 -3.75
N VAL A 67 -11.43 -5.80 -3.34
CA VAL A 67 -11.85 -6.99 -4.10
C VAL A 67 -12.47 -6.60 -5.45
N GLN A 68 -13.31 -5.58 -5.49
CA GLN A 68 -13.89 -5.06 -6.74
C GLN A 68 -12.82 -4.55 -7.69
N ASN A 69 -11.87 -3.78 -7.20
CA ASN A 69 -10.77 -3.24 -7.98
C ASN A 69 -9.86 -4.36 -8.53
N ILE A 70 -9.53 -5.36 -7.70
CA ILE A 70 -8.81 -6.57 -8.13
C ILE A 70 -9.54 -7.26 -9.28
N SER A 71 -10.83 -7.48 -9.11
CA SER A 71 -11.65 -8.18 -10.10
C SER A 71 -11.66 -7.46 -11.44
N HIS A 72 -11.80 -6.13 -11.43
CA HIS A 72 -11.74 -5.31 -12.62
C HIS A 72 -10.36 -5.39 -13.30
N ASP A 73 -9.30 -5.34 -12.50
CA ASP A 73 -7.92 -5.32 -12.96
C ASP A 73 -7.45 -6.63 -13.58
N LEU A 74 -7.95 -7.74 -13.06
CA LEU A 74 -7.69 -9.06 -13.63
C LEU A 74 -8.54 -9.29 -14.89
N LYS A 75 -9.77 -8.81 -14.92
CA LYS A 75 -10.68 -9.00 -16.05
C LYS A 75 -10.16 -8.37 -17.35
N THR A 76 -9.54 -7.20 -17.27
CA THR A 76 -9.04 -6.49 -18.46
C THR A 76 -7.98 -7.27 -19.24
N PRO A 77 -6.84 -7.72 -18.65
CA PRO A 77 -5.84 -8.51 -19.38
C PRO A 77 -6.38 -9.86 -19.82
N ILE A 78 -7.25 -10.51 -19.03
CA ILE A 78 -7.89 -11.77 -19.41
C ILE A 78 -8.76 -11.58 -20.65
N ALA A 79 -9.56 -10.52 -20.71
CA ALA A 79 -10.40 -10.22 -21.87
C ALA A 79 -9.54 -9.95 -23.12
N THR A 80 -8.42 -9.24 -22.97
CA THR A 80 -7.48 -8.98 -24.08
C THR A 80 -6.84 -10.27 -24.60
N ILE A 81 -6.32 -11.11 -23.68
CA ILE A 81 -5.76 -12.42 -24.04
C ILE A 81 -6.79 -13.27 -24.81
N LYS A 82 -8.04 -13.32 -24.29
CA LYS A 82 -9.11 -14.08 -24.94
C LYS A 82 -9.46 -13.52 -26.30
N SER A 83 -9.65 -12.21 -26.44
CA SER A 83 -10.03 -11.57 -27.70
C SER A 83 -8.95 -11.78 -28.78
N TYR A 84 -7.67 -11.67 -28.41
CA TYR A 84 -6.58 -11.90 -29.36
C TYR A 84 -6.42 -13.38 -29.72
N GLY A 85 -6.63 -14.28 -28.76
CA GLY A 85 -6.66 -15.71 -29.03
C GLY A 85 -7.82 -16.13 -29.97
N GLU A 86 -8.99 -15.53 -29.83
CA GLU A 86 -10.14 -15.72 -30.73
C GLU A 86 -9.83 -15.16 -32.13
N ALA A 87 -9.29 -13.94 -32.23
CA ALA A 87 -8.91 -13.35 -33.51
C ALA A 87 -7.88 -14.20 -34.26
N ILE A 88 -6.84 -14.66 -33.57
CA ILE A 88 -5.82 -15.55 -34.17
C ILE A 88 -6.44 -16.84 -34.68
N LYS A 89 -7.38 -17.44 -33.93
CA LYS A 89 -8.09 -18.65 -34.32
C LYS A 89 -8.93 -18.45 -35.60
N ASP A 90 -9.44 -17.22 -35.79
CA ASP A 90 -10.20 -16.83 -36.98
C ASP A 90 -9.28 -16.37 -38.14
N GLY A 91 -7.96 -16.50 -37.99
CA GLY A 91 -6.96 -16.09 -39.01
C GLY A 91 -6.73 -14.58 -39.08
N ILE A 92 -7.21 -13.84 -38.08
CA ILE A 92 -7.02 -12.39 -37.98
C ILE A 92 -5.86 -12.10 -37.03
N TYR A 93 -4.86 -11.34 -37.50
CA TYR A 93 -3.68 -10.98 -36.73
C TYR A 93 -3.71 -9.48 -36.34
N PRO A 94 -4.19 -9.13 -35.11
CA PRO A 94 -4.36 -7.73 -34.70
C PRO A 94 -3.06 -6.88 -34.76
N TYR A 95 -1.90 -7.52 -34.77
CA TYR A 95 -0.57 -6.86 -34.86
C TYR A 95 0.19 -7.26 -36.13
N ASP A 96 -0.48 -7.30 -37.26
CA ASP A 96 0.04 -7.60 -38.61
C ASP A 96 0.49 -9.05 -38.82
N THR A 97 1.11 -9.70 -37.81
CA THR A 97 1.63 -11.07 -37.94
C THR A 97 1.15 -11.94 -36.76
N LEU A 98 1.11 -13.26 -36.99
CA LEU A 98 0.82 -14.23 -35.94
C LEU A 98 1.80 -14.09 -34.78
N GLU A 99 3.10 -14.00 -35.07
CA GLU A 99 4.17 -13.90 -34.06
C GLU A 99 3.95 -12.68 -33.14
N LYS A 100 3.79 -11.48 -33.71
CA LYS A 100 3.54 -10.25 -32.94
C LYS A 100 2.25 -10.32 -32.13
N SER A 101 1.20 -10.95 -32.68
CA SER A 101 -0.08 -11.09 -31.98
C SER A 101 0.03 -12.06 -30.79
N VAL A 102 0.83 -13.12 -30.92
CA VAL A 102 1.15 -14.05 -29.82
C VAL A 102 2.02 -13.36 -28.76
N ASP A 103 3.03 -12.56 -29.18
CA ASP A 103 3.88 -11.81 -28.22
C ASP A 103 3.06 -10.90 -27.31
N VAL A 104 2.03 -10.25 -27.87
CA VAL A 104 1.13 -9.40 -27.05
C VAL A 104 0.29 -10.23 -26.06
N ILE A 105 -0.14 -11.43 -26.44
CA ILE A 105 -0.83 -12.35 -25.51
C ILE A 105 0.12 -12.71 -24.36
N ILE A 106 1.37 -13.08 -24.67
CA ILE A 106 2.41 -13.42 -23.69
C ILE A 106 2.64 -12.21 -22.75
N GLU A 107 2.82 -11.01 -23.31
CA GLU A 107 3.00 -9.79 -22.50
C GLU A 107 1.85 -9.55 -21.52
N HIS A 108 0.60 -9.74 -21.96
CA HIS A 108 -0.57 -9.61 -21.08
C HIS A 108 -0.63 -10.72 -20.00
N ALA A 109 -0.21 -11.95 -20.34
CA ALA A 109 -0.12 -13.05 -19.38
C ALA A 109 0.95 -12.77 -18.30
N ASP A 110 2.14 -12.30 -18.69
CA ASP A 110 3.22 -11.91 -17.77
C ASP A 110 2.78 -10.75 -16.84
N ARG A 111 2.06 -9.77 -17.38
CA ARG A 111 1.49 -8.67 -16.58
C ARG A 111 0.46 -9.19 -15.58
N LEU A 112 -0.35 -10.18 -15.97
CA LEU A 112 -1.33 -10.81 -15.09
C LEU A 112 -0.63 -11.59 -13.97
N GLU A 113 0.40 -12.37 -14.30
CA GLU A 113 1.20 -13.11 -13.32
C GLU A 113 1.81 -12.19 -12.28
N LYS A 114 2.46 -11.10 -12.69
CA LYS A 114 3.02 -10.09 -11.77
C LYS A 114 1.96 -9.49 -10.85
N LYS A 115 0.74 -9.23 -11.35
CA LYS A 115 -0.37 -8.74 -10.52
C LYS A 115 -0.81 -9.77 -9.50
N VAL A 116 -0.94 -11.04 -9.88
CA VAL A 116 -1.30 -12.13 -8.95
C VAL A 116 -0.24 -12.30 -7.87
N GLN A 117 1.04 -12.27 -8.22
CA GLN A 117 2.14 -12.35 -7.25
C GLN A 117 2.10 -11.17 -6.26
N SER A 118 1.81 -9.96 -6.74
CA SER A 118 1.62 -8.78 -5.91
C SER A 118 0.47 -8.92 -4.91
N LEU A 119 -0.65 -9.51 -5.34
CA LEU A 119 -1.80 -9.80 -4.48
C LEU A 119 -1.51 -10.87 -3.42
N ILE A 120 -0.79 -11.93 -3.81
CA ILE A 120 -0.35 -12.98 -2.88
C ILE A 120 0.56 -12.37 -1.81
N LEU A 121 1.48 -11.49 -2.20
CA LEU A 121 2.36 -10.82 -1.26
C LEU A 121 1.57 -9.91 -0.31
N LEU A 122 0.63 -9.09 -0.82
CA LEU A 122 -0.23 -8.26 0.02
C LEU A 122 -0.97 -9.06 1.09
N ASN A 123 -1.40 -10.28 0.77
CA ASN A 123 -2.04 -11.16 1.74
C ASN A 123 -1.02 -11.81 2.69
N LYS A 124 0.14 -12.26 2.18
CA LYS A 124 1.19 -12.91 3.00
C LYS A 124 1.87 -11.95 3.97
N VAL A 125 2.09 -10.72 3.61
CA VAL A 125 2.79 -9.72 4.47
C VAL A 125 2.06 -9.50 5.80
N GLY A 126 0.74 -9.76 5.88
CA GLY A 126 0.01 -9.81 7.15
C GLY A 126 0.39 -10.99 8.06
N TYR A 127 0.93 -12.07 7.51
CA TYR A 127 1.34 -13.29 8.20
C TYR A 127 2.86 -13.44 8.34
N LEU A 128 3.68 -12.58 7.72
CA LEU A 128 5.14 -12.57 7.85
C LEU A 128 5.64 -12.10 9.23
N GLN A 129 4.78 -12.20 10.26
CA GLN A 129 5.16 -11.96 11.65
C GLN A 129 5.92 -13.13 12.28
N ASP A 130 6.35 -14.14 11.50
CA ASP A 130 7.22 -15.18 11.99
C ASP A 130 8.53 -14.56 12.48
N GLU A 131 8.89 -14.83 13.74
CA GLU A 131 10.05 -14.24 14.41
C GLU A 131 11.36 -14.50 13.66
N GLU A 132 11.45 -15.58 12.90
CA GLU A 132 12.63 -15.91 12.08
C GLU A 132 12.87 -14.91 10.94
N SER A 133 11.82 -14.40 10.30
CA SER A 133 11.94 -13.40 9.21
C SER A 133 12.34 -12.02 9.71
N LYS A 134 12.04 -11.69 10.97
CA LYS A 134 12.40 -10.37 11.56
C LYS A 134 13.90 -10.26 11.89
N GLY A 135 14.58 -11.38 12.08
CA GLY A 135 16.02 -11.44 12.41
C GLY A 135 16.95 -11.46 11.19
N ALA A 136 16.43 -11.82 10.01
CA ALA A 136 17.25 -11.93 8.81
C ALA A 136 17.75 -10.54 8.35
N ARG A 137 18.99 -10.47 7.90
CA ARG A 137 19.64 -9.25 7.39
C ARG A 137 19.91 -9.41 5.89
N VAL A 138 19.40 -8.50 5.10
CA VAL A 138 19.50 -8.48 3.64
C VAL A 138 20.52 -7.44 3.21
N ASP A 139 21.47 -7.83 2.36
CA ASP A 139 22.40 -6.90 1.71
C ASP A 139 21.65 -6.10 0.65
N MET A 140 21.32 -4.84 0.98
CA MET A 140 20.56 -3.95 0.10
C MET A 140 21.33 -3.56 -1.15
N ASN A 141 22.66 -3.53 -1.08
CA ASN A 141 23.48 -3.25 -2.27
C ASN A 141 23.27 -4.31 -3.34
N LYS A 142 23.29 -5.59 -2.93
CA LYS A 142 23.09 -6.73 -3.84
C LYS A 142 21.69 -6.70 -4.48
N VAL A 143 20.66 -6.47 -3.68
CA VAL A 143 19.27 -6.43 -4.18
C VAL A 143 19.07 -5.28 -5.18
N ILE A 144 19.55 -4.07 -4.85
CA ILE A 144 19.47 -2.91 -5.74
C ILE A 144 20.20 -3.19 -7.06
N ASP A 145 21.42 -3.72 -7.02
CA ASP A 145 22.21 -3.99 -8.22
C ASP A 145 21.53 -5.00 -9.14
N GLN A 146 20.91 -6.05 -8.59
CA GLN A 146 20.15 -7.04 -9.36
C GLN A 146 18.95 -6.41 -10.07
N VAL A 147 18.17 -5.58 -9.36
CA VAL A 147 17.01 -4.89 -9.94
C VAL A 147 17.44 -3.88 -11.01
N LEU A 148 18.46 -3.06 -10.72
CA LEU A 148 18.95 -2.08 -11.71
C LEU A 148 19.48 -2.76 -12.99
N LEU A 149 20.13 -3.92 -12.85
CA LEU A 149 20.61 -4.68 -14.00
C LEU A 149 19.46 -5.17 -14.89
N SER A 150 18.38 -5.66 -14.30
CA SER A 150 17.20 -6.14 -15.04
C SER A 150 16.45 -5.01 -15.77
N LEU A 151 16.53 -3.77 -15.25
CA LEU A 151 15.77 -2.64 -15.77
C LEU A 151 16.50 -1.80 -16.82
N LYS A 152 17.84 -1.97 -16.99
CA LYS A 152 18.64 -1.19 -17.94
C LYS A 152 18.15 -1.26 -19.40
N MET A 153 17.50 -2.36 -19.78
CA MET A 153 17.01 -2.56 -21.15
C MET A 153 15.53 -2.16 -21.34
N VAL A 154 14.81 -1.86 -20.26
CA VAL A 154 13.37 -1.57 -20.32
C VAL A 154 13.11 -0.17 -20.88
N ARG A 155 13.89 0.82 -20.43
CA ARG A 155 13.84 2.21 -20.89
C ARG A 155 15.26 2.77 -21.01
N PRO A 156 15.97 2.48 -22.13
CA PRO A 156 17.38 2.87 -22.31
C PRO A 156 17.62 4.38 -22.28
N GLU A 157 16.57 5.18 -22.57
CA GLU A 157 16.62 6.64 -22.55
C GLU A 157 16.66 7.24 -21.13
N ILE A 158 16.29 6.47 -20.10
CA ILE A 158 16.33 6.91 -18.70
C ILE A 158 17.66 6.50 -18.07
N SER A 159 18.40 7.47 -17.57
CA SER A 159 19.64 7.24 -16.83
C SER A 159 19.34 6.69 -15.43
N LEU A 160 19.93 5.55 -15.09
CA LEU A 160 19.82 4.93 -13.76
C LEU A 160 21.14 5.13 -13.00
N GLU A 161 21.09 5.91 -11.92
CA GLU A 161 22.25 6.20 -11.07
C GLU A 161 22.07 5.60 -9.68
N LYS A 162 23.13 5.01 -9.10
CA LYS A 162 23.16 4.51 -7.73
C LYS A 162 24.25 5.20 -6.92
N LYS A 163 23.89 5.78 -5.76
CA LYS A 163 24.80 6.30 -4.74
C LYS A 163 24.59 5.57 -3.43
N ALA A 164 25.46 4.65 -3.09
CA ALA A 164 25.25 3.75 -1.96
C ALA A 164 26.47 3.68 -1.03
N GLU A 165 26.22 3.67 0.28
CA GLU A 165 27.22 3.30 1.28
C GLU A 165 27.47 1.78 1.20
N LYS A 166 28.68 1.36 1.60
CA LYS A 166 29.03 -0.07 1.63
C LYS A 166 28.43 -0.74 2.85
N ASN A 167 28.17 -2.06 2.72
CA ASN A 167 27.71 -2.91 3.83
C ASN A 167 26.43 -2.42 4.51
N VAL A 168 25.43 -2.02 3.72
CA VAL A 168 24.12 -1.63 4.22
C VAL A 168 23.18 -2.82 4.23
N PHE A 169 22.68 -3.13 5.44
CA PHE A 169 21.77 -4.26 5.65
C PHE A 169 20.45 -3.80 6.23
N PHE A 170 19.36 -4.26 5.63
CA PHE A 170 18.01 -4.06 6.16
C PHE A 170 17.47 -5.37 6.74
N HIS A 171 16.52 -5.26 7.69
CA HIS A 171 15.82 -6.43 8.22
C HIS A 171 14.73 -6.87 7.24
N GLY A 172 14.55 -8.18 7.07
CA GLY A 172 13.56 -8.76 6.20
C GLY A 172 14.09 -9.87 5.30
N THR A 173 13.37 -10.23 4.24
CA THR A 173 13.79 -11.20 3.25
C THR A 173 14.24 -10.53 1.94
N GLU A 174 15.14 -11.19 1.20
CA GLU A 174 15.63 -10.69 -0.08
C GLU A 174 14.48 -10.47 -1.07
N ASP A 175 13.53 -11.41 -1.14
CA ASP A 175 12.36 -11.31 -2.03
C ASP A 175 11.47 -10.13 -1.69
N SER A 176 11.21 -9.88 -0.39
CA SER A 176 10.40 -8.74 0.02
C SER A 176 11.04 -7.40 -0.38
N TRP A 177 12.34 -7.25 -0.17
CA TRP A 177 13.06 -6.03 -0.54
C TRP A 177 13.22 -5.88 -2.05
N ARG A 178 13.39 -6.99 -2.79
CA ARG A 178 13.38 -6.99 -4.26
C ARG A 178 12.07 -6.42 -4.77
N ILE A 179 10.94 -6.90 -4.29
CA ILE A 179 9.62 -6.42 -4.68
C ILE A 179 9.42 -4.93 -4.34
N VAL A 180 9.91 -4.47 -3.17
CA VAL A 180 9.88 -3.05 -2.80
C VAL A 180 10.63 -2.21 -3.83
N ILE A 181 11.87 -2.61 -4.16
CA ILE A 181 12.71 -1.85 -5.09
C ILE A 181 12.13 -1.90 -6.50
N GLU A 182 11.65 -3.05 -6.97
CA GLU A 182 10.98 -3.19 -8.28
C GLU A 182 9.78 -2.25 -8.39
N ASN A 183 8.91 -2.20 -7.37
CA ASN A 183 7.74 -1.30 -7.38
C ASN A 183 8.12 0.18 -7.38
N LEU A 184 9.15 0.57 -6.62
CA LEU A 184 9.64 1.95 -6.63
C LEU A 184 10.30 2.31 -7.96
N MET A 185 11.07 1.39 -8.54
CA MET A 185 11.71 1.58 -9.83
C MET A 185 10.71 1.60 -10.99
N ASP A 186 9.70 0.71 -11.00
CA ASP A 186 8.62 0.74 -11.99
C ASP A 186 7.86 2.07 -11.95
N ASN A 187 7.60 2.58 -10.74
CA ASN A 187 7.01 3.90 -10.56
C ASN A 187 7.95 5.00 -11.09
N GLY A 188 9.22 4.96 -10.71
CA GLY A 188 10.24 5.88 -11.21
C GLY A 188 10.32 5.87 -12.75
N LEU A 189 10.46 4.70 -13.38
CA LEU A 189 10.54 4.55 -14.84
C LEU A 189 9.28 5.05 -15.56
N ARG A 190 8.11 4.95 -14.93
CA ARG A 190 6.85 5.45 -15.50
C ARG A 190 6.80 6.97 -15.58
N TYR A 191 7.31 7.65 -14.56
CA TYR A 191 7.15 9.09 -14.40
C TYR A 191 8.43 9.90 -14.65
N ALA A 192 9.61 9.26 -14.63
CA ALA A 192 10.87 9.94 -14.93
C ALA A 192 10.88 10.53 -16.34
N GLN A 193 11.50 11.69 -16.48
CA GLN A 193 11.77 12.34 -17.78
C GLN A 193 13.13 11.92 -18.33
N THR A 194 14.17 11.96 -17.51
CA THR A 194 15.55 11.71 -17.96
C THR A 194 16.35 10.81 -17.02
N HIS A 195 16.11 10.85 -15.69
CA HIS A 195 16.93 10.08 -14.77
C HIS A 195 16.21 9.61 -13.51
N ILE A 196 16.74 8.52 -12.93
CA ILE A 196 16.36 7.99 -11.62
C ILE A 196 17.63 7.83 -10.79
N LEU A 197 17.63 8.38 -9.58
CA LEU A 197 18.71 8.27 -8.61
C LEU A 197 18.26 7.39 -7.43
N VAL A 198 18.99 6.31 -7.18
CA VAL A 198 18.81 5.47 -5.98
C VAL A 198 19.91 5.80 -4.99
N THR A 199 19.55 6.28 -3.80
CA THR A 199 20.51 6.51 -2.72
C THR A 199 20.29 5.55 -1.57
N LEU A 200 21.36 4.96 -1.05
CA LEU A 200 21.33 3.99 0.04
C LEU A 200 22.31 4.38 1.15
N LYS A 201 21.80 4.54 2.35
CA LYS A 201 22.55 4.77 3.59
C LYS A 201 22.15 3.75 4.67
N GLN A 202 22.88 3.68 5.78
CA GLN A 202 22.70 2.66 6.82
C GLN A 202 21.25 2.41 7.27
N ASN A 203 20.40 3.42 7.32
CA ASN A 203 19.00 3.29 7.74
C ASN A 203 18.04 3.98 6.79
N GLU A 204 18.47 4.28 5.57
CA GLU A 204 17.68 5.07 4.62
C GLU A 204 17.93 4.59 3.19
N LEU A 205 16.84 4.38 2.47
CA LEU A 205 16.82 4.17 1.03
C LEU A 205 15.93 5.24 0.40
N CYS A 206 16.44 5.96 -0.60
CA CYS A 206 15.62 6.86 -1.40
C CYS A 206 15.69 6.48 -2.88
N VAL A 207 14.53 6.53 -3.53
CA VAL A 207 14.41 6.46 -4.98
C VAL A 207 13.84 7.78 -5.46
N ILE A 208 14.60 8.49 -6.29
CA ILE A 208 14.31 9.85 -6.74
C ILE A 208 14.17 9.81 -8.25
N ASN A 209 13.11 10.38 -8.79
CA ASN A 209 12.92 10.57 -10.22
C ASN A 209 12.63 12.04 -10.53
N ASP A 210 13.02 12.50 -11.71
CA ASP A 210 12.85 13.87 -12.22
C ASP A 210 11.51 14.13 -12.92
N GLY A 211 10.48 13.36 -12.52
CA GLY A 211 9.15 13.47 -13.08
C GLY A 211 8.31 14.60 -12.48
N LYS A 212 7.04 14.66 -12.88
CA LYS A 212 6.07 15.59 -12.31
C LYS A 212 5.90 15.36 -10.81
N THR A 213 5.73 16.44 -10.07
CA THR A 213 5.41 16.41 -8.64
C THR A 213 4.00 15.83 -8.39
N ILE A 214 3.82 15.25 -7.22
CA ILE A 214 2.55 14.73 -6.73
C ILE A 214 1.78 15.87 -6.05
N ALA A 215 0.46 15.94 -6.24
CA ALA A 215 -0.34 16.93 -5.53
C ALA A 215 -0.25 16.71 -4.00
N ASP A 216 -0.10 17.78 -3.22
CA ASP A 216 0.16 17.67 -1.78
C ASP A 216 -0.90 16.86 -1.03
N HIS A 217 -2.16 16.92 -1.45
CA HIS A 217 -3.25 16.14 -0.87
C HIS A 217 -3.19 14.63 -1.21
N ASP A 218 -2.40 14.26 -2.23
CA ASP A 218 -2.24 12.86 -2.64
C ASP A 218 -1.01 12.20 -2.00
N LEU A 219 -0.03 12.95 -1.50
CA LEU A 219 1.24 12.43 -0.96
C LEU A 219 1.05 11.35 0.13
N GLU A 220 0.05 11.50 1.01
CA GLU A 220 -0.27 10.49 2.02
C GLU A 220 -1.14 9.36 1.47
N ARG A 221 -1.91 9.65 0.41
CA ARG A 221 -2.90 8.73 -0.14
C ARG A 221 -2.30 7.71 -1.11
N ILE A 222 -1.22 8.06 -1.81
CA ILE A 222 -0.59 7.19 -2.83
C ILE A 222 -0.12 5.84 -2.30
N PHE A 223 0.05 5.71 -0.98
CA PHE A 223 0.39 4.44 -0.32
C PHE A 223 -0.83 3.58 0.04
N ARG A 224 -2.06 4.09 -0.14
CA ARG A 224 -3.27 3.29 0.06
C ARG A 224 -3.51 2.37 -1.12
N PRO A 225 -4.02 1.16 -0.90
CA PRO A 225 -4.35 0.27 -2.00
C PRO A 225 -5.36 0.92 -2.95
N TYR A 226 -5.10 0.83 -4.27
CA TYR A 226 -6.00 1.32 -5.33
C TYR A 226 -6.24 2.82 -5.41
N GLU A 227 -5.53 3.64 -4.66
CA GLU A 227 -5.54 5.07 -4.89
C GLU A 227 -4.92 5.38 -6.26
N LYS A 228 -5.67 6.14 -7.07
CA LYS A 228 -5.24 6.57 -8.40
C LYS A 228 -4.78 8.02 -8.31
N GLY A 229 -3.54 8.29 -8.67
CA GLY A 229 -3.15 9.66 -9.01
C GLY A 229 -3.87 10.11 -10.29
N THR A 230 -3.84 11.39 -10.59
CA THR A 230 -4.54 12.05 -11.71
C THR A 230 -4.28 11.43 -13.10
N ASP A 231 -3.15 10.71 -13.29
CA ASP A 231 -2.80 9.97 -14.52
C ASP A 231 -2.82 8.44 -14.33
N GLY A 232 -3.58 7.98 -13.38
CA GLY A 232 -3.52 6.75 -12.64
C GLY A 232 -3.70 5.42 -13.34
N LYS A 233 -2.61 4.72 -13.58
CA LYS A 233 -2.57 3.27 -13.68
C LYS A 233 -2.05 2.70 -12.36
N PHE A 234 -2.97 2.28 -11.50
CA PHE A 234 -2.83 1.30 -10.41
C PHE A 234 -1.94 1.55 -9.19
N GLY A 235 -2.63 1.71 -8.08
CA GLY A 235 -2.22 1.83 -6.71
C GLY A 235 -1.84 0.57 -5.92
N LEU A 236 -1.43 -0.57 -6.50
CA LEU A 236 -0.95 -1.71 -5.70
C LEU A 236 0.52 -1.62 -5.35
N GLY A 237 1.36 -1.11 -6.25
CA GLY A 237 2.82 -1.11 -6.05
C GLY A 237 3.26 -0.35 -4.80
N LEU A 238 2.82 0.89 -4.62
CA LEU A 238 3.18 1.69 -3.45
C LEU A 238 2.53 1.19 -2.16
N SER A 239 1.33 0.60 -2.22
CA SER A 239 0.71 -0.04 -1.05
C SER A 239 1.47 -1.30 -0.61
N ILE A 240 2.05 -2.06 -1.54
CA ILE A 240 2.95 -3.17 -1.24
C ILE A 240 4.21 -2.65 -0.55
N VAL A 241 4.83 -1.60 -1.09
CA VAL A 241 5.99 -0.94 -0.48
C VAL A 241 5.68 -0.56 0.96
N HIS A 242 4.57 0.15 1.20
CA HIS A 242 4.15 0.53 2.54
C HIS A 242 3.97 -0.67 3.47
N LYS A 243 3.24 -1.70 3.01
CA LYS A 243 2.94 -2.88 3.83
C LYS A 243 4.21 -3.67 4.20
N VAL A 244 5.14 -3.85 3.26
CA VAL A 244 6.44 -4.49 3.52
C VAL A 244 7.27 -3.66 4.50
N CYS A 245 7.40 -2.36 4.28
CA CYS A 245 8.14 -1.48 5.17
C CYS A 245 7.62 -1.55 6.61
N VAL A 246 6.31 -1.40 6.81
CA VAL A 246 5.68 -1.47 8.14
C VAL A 246 5.90 -2.82 8.80
N SER A 247 5.82 -3.94 8.06
CA SER A 247 6.00 -5.29 8.62
C SER A 247 7.40 -5.52 9.19
N TYR A 248 8.42 -4.87 8.62
CA TYR A 248 9.81 -4.93 9.10
C TYR A 248 10.22 -3.74 9.98
N GLY A 249 9.27 -2.87 10.35
CA GLY A 249 9.49 -1.72 11.23
C GLY A 249 10.22 -0.57 10.57
N TYR A 250 10.02 -0.38 9.25
CA TYR A 250 10.46 0.78 8.49
C TYR A 250 9.28 1.71 8.21
N HIS A 251 9.59 2.98 8.07
CA HIS A 251 8.66 4.00 7.57
C HIS A 251 8.90 4.22 6.08
N VAL A 252 7.85 4.65 5.38
CA VAL A 252 7.95 5.08 3.99
C VAL A 252 7.13 6.35 3.81
N ASP A 253 7.67 7.32 3.09
CA ASP A 253 6.96 8.51 2.64
C ASP A 253 7.34 8.90 1.20
N ALA A 254 6.62 9.88 0.66
CA ALA A 254 6.96 10.54 -0.57
C ALA A 254 7.07 12.05 -0.32
N GLU A 255 8.06 12.67 -0.94
CA GLU A 255 8.33 14.10 -0.82
C GLU A 255 8.55 14.69 -2.22
N ASN A 256 7.85 15.80 -2.51
CA ASN A 256 8.12 16.58 -3.70
C ASN A 256 9.46 17.32 -3.54
N LEU A 257 10.32 17.19 -4.52
CA LEU A 257 11.55 17.94 -4.66
C LEU A 257 11.31 19.12 -5.62
N GLN A 258 12.30 19.99 -5.77
CA GLN A 258 12.25 21.10 -6.73
C GLN A 258 12.07 20.57 -8.17
N ASP A 259 12.77 19.46 -8.50
CA ASP A 259 12.74 18.83 -9.81
C ASP A 259 12.44 17.32 -9.64
N GLY A 260 11.22 16.98 -9.22
CA GLY A 260 10.79 15.58 -9.17
C GLY A 260 10.21 15.13 -7.84
N VAL A 261 10.27 13.82 -7.60
CA VAL A 261 9.70 13.15 -6.43
C VAL A 261 10.73 12.21 -5.80
N CYS A 262 10.81 12.21 -4.48
CA CYS A 262 11.60 11.29 -3.69
C CYS A 262 10.68 10.34 -2.91
N PHE A 263 10.84 9.04 -3.11
CA PHE A 263 10.30 8.00 -2.24
C PHE A 263 11.37 7.59 -1.26
N ARG A 264 11.10 7.80 0.04
CA ARG A 264 12.07 7.54 1.11
C ARG A 264 11.57 6.42 2.01
N ILE A 265 12.44 5.45 2.28
CA ILE A 265 12.25 4.38 3.26
C ILE A 265 13.31 4.56 4.34
N TRP A 266 12.88 4.59 5.61
CA TRP A 266 13.83 4.75 6.73
C TRP A 266 13.38 4.00 7.98
N LYS A 267 14.35 3.73 8.86
CA LYS A 267 14.10 3.17 10.19
C LYS A 267 14.58 4.15 11.24
N GLU A 268 13.75 4.45 12.23
CA GLU A 268 14.17 5.31 13.33
C GLU A 268 15.38 4.68 14.06
N GLY A 269 16.56 5.23 13.84
CA GLY A 269 17.69 5.04 14.71
C GLY A 269 17.45 5.88 15.98
N LYS A 270 17.99 5.48 17.13
CA LYS A 270 17.79 6.11 18.45
C LYS A 270 18.05 7.62 18.55
N LYS A 271 18.21 8.36 17.46
CA LYS A 271 18.33 9.83 17.37
C LYS A 271 17.96 10.34 15.97
N TYR A 272 16.71 10.55 15.69
CA TYR A 272 16.27 11.62 14.76
C TYR A 272 14.96 12.19 15.30
N SER A 273 15.04 13.25 16.12
CA SER A 273 13.89 14.07 16.45
C SER A 273 13.49 14.83 15.18
N LYS A 274 12.22 14.76 14.84
CA LYS A 274 11.62 15.64 13.81
C LYS A 274 12.07 17.08 14.08
N LYS A 275 12.86 17.69 13.19
CA LYS A 275 12.88 19.13 13.03
C LYS A 275 11.52 19.52 12.47
N SER A 276 10.58 19.82 13.37
CA SER A 276 9.36 20.52 13.02
C SER A 276 9.75 21.82 12.28
N LYS A 277 9.33 21.92 11.02
CA LYS A 277 9.30 23.20 10.32
C LYS A 277 8.27 24.09 11.02
N LYS A 278 8.69 24.84 12.02
CA LYS A 278 8.11 26.12 12.37
C LYS A 278 8.68 27.12 11.37
N THR A 279 8.02 27.32 10.29
CA THR A 279 8.19 28.50 9.46
C THR A 279 7.38 29.61 10.14
N GLY A 280 8.11 30.59 10.68
CA GLY A 280 7.54 31.68 11.40
C GLY A 280 6.72 32.58 10.51
N GLU A 281 5.54 32.89 10.99
CA GLU A 281 4.97 34.22 10.80
C GLU A 281 5.87 35.21 11.51
N LYS A 282 6.42 36.14 10.75
CA LYS A 282 6.75 37.50 11.25
C LYS A 282 6.82 38.48 10.08
N LYS A 283 5.88 39.39 10.17
CA LYS A 283 5.73 40.74 9.60
C LYS A 283 5.26 40.85 8.16
#